data_472ed629e56bb728bbaecae2c6c054ac
#
_entry.id   472ed629e56bb728bbaecae2c6c054ac
#
_cell.length_a   1.000
_cell.length_b   1.000
_cell.length_c   1.000
_cell.angle_alpha   90.00
_cell.angle_beta   90.00
_cell.angle_gamma   90.00
#
_symmetry.space_group_name_H-M   'P 1'
#
loop_
_entity.id
_entity.type
_entity.pdbx_description
1 polymer ?
#
loop_
_entity_poly.entity_id
_entity_poly.type
_entity_poly.pdbx_seq_one_letter_code
_entity_poly.pdbx_strand_id
1 'polypeptide(L)'
;LGTLQSYADDDPNFFRFDQREGALKISTNGQAVHIDGQSFQALTGCVALNGARIEAGAGLTVKSQFPNCYIFCFSQDVFPTLNVARKIDAAYDDWYSITDLRKFIARTAELLLGQLKVSDFENTDDVSLDWLGGLTLQVVHRPCSYDGRELVLDQESIQQAVNASEDMFRWPFSKELAHSEFQEYRILFVLRDAQGQIVPVKKNLK
;
A
#
# COMPACT_ATOMS: atom_id res chain seq x y z
N LEU A 1 4.73 -9.32 -11.65
CA LEU A 1 4.36 -8.72 -10.37
C LEU A 1 5.51 -7.86 -9.87
N GLY A 2 5.21 -6.65 -9.46
CA GLY A 2 6.13 -5.80 -8.70
C GLY A 2 5.87 -5.92 -7.20
N THR A 3 6.70 -5.27 -6.40
CA THR A 3 6.41 -5.05 -4.99
C THR A 3 5.95 -3.61 -4.77
N LEU A 4 5.20 -3.36 -3.70
CA LEU A 4 4.68 -2.02 -3.38
C LEU A 4 5.82 -0.99 -3.32
N GLN A 5 6.94 -1.34 -2.69
CA GLN A 5 8.09 -0.46 -2.59
C GLN A 5 8.89 -0.30 -3.88
N SER A 6 8.83 -1.28 -4.81
CA SER A 6 9.50 -1.13 -6.11
C SER A 6 8.88 -0.03 -6.98
N TYR A 7 7.62 0.33 -6.73
CA TYR A 7 6.96 1.47 -7.37
C TYR A 7 7.31 2.81 -6.73
N ALA A 8 7.96 2.81 -5.57
CA ALA A 8 8.45 4.01 -4.89
C ALA A 8 9.92 4.35 -5.23
N ASP A 9 10.60 3.54 -6.05
CA ASP A 9 11.98 3.79 -6.47
C ASP A 9 12.07 4.87 -7.54
N ASP A 10 13.25 5.50 -7.62
CA ASP A 10 13.57 6.56 -8.58
C ASP A 10 13.52 6.04 -10.04
N ASP A 11 12.32 5.94 -10.59
CA ASP A 11 12.10 5.74 -12.01
C ASP A 11 11.94 7.14 -12.64
N PRO A 12 12.74 7.52 -13.66
CA PRO A 12 12.57 8.79 -14.35
C PRO A 12 11.23 8.92 -15.07
N ASN A 13 10.46 7.83 -15.14
CA ASN A 13 9.13 7.86 -15.70
C ASN A 13 8.10 8.32 -14.64
N PHE A 14 7.80 9.62 -14.63
CA PHE A 14 6.87 10.28 -13.70
C PHE A 14 5.53 9.53 -13.53
N PHE A 15 5.04 8.86 -14.56
CA PHE A 15 3.74 8.19 -14.53
C PHE A 15 3.75 6.85 -13.76
N ARG A 16 4.89 6.20 -13.65
CA ARG A 16 5.08 4.96 -12.87
C ARG A 16 5.46 5.25 -11.44
N PHE A 17 6.08 6.41 -11.23
CA PHE A 17 6.77 6.74 -10.01
C PHE A 17 5.85 7.43 -9.02
N ASP A 18 5.72 6.87 -7.84
CA ASP A 18 5.03 7.47 -6.73
C ASP A 18 5.87 7.28 -5.45
N GLN A 19 6.68 8.28 -5.13
CA GLN A 19 7.57 8.27 -3.95
C GLN A 19 6.87 7.94 -2.64
N ARG A 20 5.55 8.08 -2.61
CA ARG A 20 4.74 7.84 -1.41
C ARG A 20 3.92 6.56 -1.51
N GLU A 21 4.29 5.65 -2.41
CA GLU A 21 3.56 4.40 -2.62
C GLU A 21 3.39 3.63 -1.30
N GLY A 22 2.14 3.40 -0.90
CA GLY A 22 1.81 2.74 0.36
C GLY A 22 2.11 3.55 1.63
N ALA A 23 2.51 4.83 1.51
CA ALA A 23 2.80 5.69 2.65
C ALA A 23 1.63 6.62 3.00
N LEU A 24 1.48 6.88 4.29
CA LEU A 24 0.59 7.89 4.86
C LEU A 24 1.43 8.95 5.55
N LYS A 25 1.11 10.21 5.32
CA LYS A 25 1.63 11.33 6.10
C LYS A 25 0.51 11.90 6.97
N ILE A 26 0.75 11.96 8.27
CA ILE A 26 -0.14 12.63 9.22
C ILE A 26 0.61 13.86 9.73
N SER A 27 0.02 15.03 9.63
CA SER A 27 0.63 16.28 10.08
C SER A 27 -0.37 17.12 10.87
N THR A 28 0.14 17.96 11.79
CA THR A 28 -0.67 18.98 12.45
C THR A 28 -0.53 20.31 11.68
N ASN A 29 -1.63 21.02 11.53
CA ASN A 29 -1.70 22.26 10.76
C ASN A 29 -1.18 23.49 11.57
N GLY A 30 0.04 23.39 12.11
CA GLY A 30 0.65 24.48 12.86
C GLY A 30 0.06 24.76 14.25
N GLN A 31 -0.96 24.01 14.66
CA GLN A 31 -1.59 24.09 15.98
C GLN A 31 -1.32 22.81 16.77
N ALA A 32 -1.24 22.94 18.10
CA ALA A 32 -1.19 21.78 18.97
C ALA A 32 -2.54 21.08 19.00
N VAL A 33 -2.52 19.75 18.87
CA VAL A 33 -3.71 18.91 18.88
C VAL A 33 -3.62 17.93 20.04
N HIS A 34 -4.67 17.82 20.83
CA HIS A 34 -4.73 16.85 21.93
C HIS A 34 -5.33 15.54 21.43
N ILE A 35 -4.58 14.47 21.56
CA ILE A 35 -4.94 13.12 21.09
C ILE A 35 -4.93 12.19 22.30
N ASP A 36 -5.99 11.42 22.51
CA ASP A 36 -5.96 10.35 23.50
C ASP A 36 -5.06 9.19 23.04
N GLY A 37 -4.62 8.37 23.99
CA GLY A 37 -3.65 7.30 23.73
C GLY A 37 -4.16 6.26 22.72
N GLN A 38 -5.46 5.96 22.70
CA GLN A 38 -6.02 4.97 21.76
C GLN A 38 -6.02 5.54 20.33
N SER A 39 -6.48 6.78 20.19
CA SER A 39 -6.45 7.50 18.91
C SER A 39 -5.01 7.64 18.37
N PHE A 40 -4.06 7.97 19.25
CA PHE A 40 -2.66 8.05 18.87
C PHE A 40 -2.11 6.70 18.38
N GLN A 41 -2.41 5.62 19.10
CA GLN A 41 -2.02 4.27 18.68
C GLN A 41 -2.64 3.89 17.33
N ALA A 42 -3.92 4.18 17.14
CA ALA A 42 -4.61 3.92 15.87
C ALA A 42 -3.98 4.67 14.70
N LEU A 43 -3.59 5.94 14.92
CA LEU A 43 -3.02 6.79 13.88
C LEU A 43 -1.57 6.47 13.54
N THR A 44 -0.79 6.03 14.52
CA THR A 44 0.67 5.92 14.38
C THR A 44 1.19 4.48 14.43
N GLY A 45 0.39 3.53 14.92
CA GLY A 45 0.82 2.18 15.24
C GLY A 45 1.72 2.10 16.48
N CYS A 46 2.04 3.21 17.10
CA CYS A 46 2.89 3.25 18.30
C CYS A 46 2.09 2.87 19.53
N VAL A 47 2.70 2.07 20.42
CA VAL A 47 2.07 1.70 21.70
C VAL A 47 1.88 2.95 22.55
N ALA A 48 0.66 3.21 22.95
CA ALA A 48 0.33 4.29 23.87
C ALA A 48 -0.01 3.74 25.25
N LEU A 49 0.35 4.48 26.29
CA LEU A 49 -0.02 4.15 27.66
C LEU A 49 -1.54 4.39 27.84
N ASN A 50 -2.24 3.43 28.42
CA ASN A 50 -3.66 3.56 28.75
C ASN A 50 -3.91 4.82 29.56
N GLY A 51 -4.87 5.64 29.13
CA GLY A 51 -5.20 6.92 29.77
C GLY A 51 -4.23 8.06 29.49
N ALA A 52 -3.22 7.87 28.64
CA ALA A 52 -2.32 8.95 28.25
C ALA A 52 -3.07 9.99 27.40
N ARG A 53 -2.79 11.26 27.68
CA ARG A 53 -3.17 12.40 26.85
C ARG A 53 -1.91 12.89 26.17
N ILE A 54 -1.92 12.90 24.86
CA ILE A 54 -0.76 13.23 24.04
C ILE A 54 -1.03 14.58 23.41
N GLU A 55 -0.14 15.53 23.63
CA GLU A 55 -0.15 16.81 22.93
C GLU A 55 0.76 16.71 21.70
N ALA A 56 0.15 16.67 20.54
CA ALA A 56 0.86 16.75 19.27
C ALA A 56 1.15 18.22 18.99
N GLY A 57 2.41 18.61 19.18
CA GLY A 57 2.85 20.00 18.97
C GLY A 57 2.71 20.45 17.52
N ALA A 58 2.75 21.76 17.32
CA ALA A 58 2.74 22.38 16.00
C ALA A 58 3.89 21.82 15.14
N GLY A 59 3.55 21.36 13.94
CA GLY A 59 4.53 20.79 12.99
C GLY A 59 4.89 19.31 13.22
N LEU A 60 4.19 18.59 14.12
CA LEU A 60 4.34 17.13 14.18
C LEU A 60 4.01 16.53 12.80
N THR A 61 4.92 15.71 12.33
CA THR A 61 4.68 14.87 11.14
C THR A 61 4.99 13.43 11.47
N VAL A 62 4.02 12.55 11.27
CA VAL A 62 4.19 11.10 11.35
C VAL A 62 4.07 10.53 9.95
N LYS A 63 5.03 9.69 9.58
CA LYS A 63 4.98 8.91 8.34
C LYS A 63 4.78 7.46 8.71
N SER A 64 3.75 6.85 8.18
CA SER A 64 3.49 5.42 8.28
C SER A 64 3.57 4.82 6.89
N GLN A 65 4.13 3.63 6.78
CA GLN A 65 4.25 2.91 5.52
C GLN A 65 3.64 1.53 5.66
N PHE A 66 2.83 1.15 4.68
CA PHE A 66 2.30 -0.21 4.59
C PHE A 66 3.44 -1.20 4.35
N PRO A 67 3.46 -2.36 5.02
CA PRO A 67 4.47 -3.39 4.80
C PRO A 67 4.57 -3.77 3.32
N ASN A 68 5.79 -3.98 2.84
CA ASN A 68 5.99 -4.31 1.44
C ASN A 68 5.31 -5.63 1.07
N CYS A 69 4.54 -5.61 0.00
CA CYS A 69 3.78 -6.76 -0.51
C CYS A 69 3.85 -6.81 -2.04
N TYR A 70 3.42 -7.93 -2.61
CA TYR A 70 3.27 -8.01 -4.07
C TYR A 70 2.06 -7.22 -4.53
N ILE A 71 2.20 -6.54 -5.66
CA ILE A 71 1.15 -5.72 -6.24
C ILE A 71 1.05 -5.95 -7.74
N PHE A 72 -0.16 -5.92 -8.25
CA PHE A 72 -0.47 -5.86 -9.67
C PHE A 72 -1.42 -4.67 -9.91
N CYS A 73 -1.05 -3.82 -10.85
CA CYS A 73 -1.79 -2.61 -11.19
C CYS A 73 -2.24 -2.67 -12.65
N PHE A 74 -3.45 -2.21 -12.92
CA PHE A 74 -3.99 -2.05 -14.27
C PHE A 74 -5.00 -0.89 -14.31
N SER A 75 -5.25 -0.35 -15.51
CA SER A 75 -6.27 0.67 -15.71
C SER A 75 -7.65 0.03 -15.81
N GLN A 76 -8.67 0.71 -15.31
CA GLN A 76 -10.07 0.34 -15.51
C GLN A 76 -10.63 0.82 -16.85
N ASP A 77 -9.82 1.49 -17.68
CA ASP A 77 -10.25 1.98 -18.96
C ASP A 77 -10.68 0.81 -19.88
N VAL A 78 -11.91 0.89 -20.37
CA VAL A 78 -12.52 -0.17 -21.19
C VAL A 78 -12.00 -0.13 -22.62
N PHE A 79 -11.51 1.03 -23.06
CA PHE A 79 -11.01 1.24 -24.43
C PHE A 79 -9.70 2.00 -24.41
N PRO A 80 -8.61 1.38 -23.91
CA PRO A 80 -7.32 2.04 -23.91
C PRO A 80 -6.90 2.32 -25.36
N THR A 81 -6.41 3.53 -25.60
CA THR A 81 -5.73 3.84 -26.85
C THR A 81 -4.23 3.66 -26.67
N LEU A 82 -3.52 3.34 -27.76
CA LEU A 82 -2.06 3.26 -27.71
C LEU A 82 -1.41 4.56 -27.18
N ASN A 83 -2.06 5.71 -27.47
CA ASN A 83 -1.63 7.01 -26.96
C ASN A 83 -1.73 7.10 -25.43
N VAL A 84 -2.75 6.50 -24.81
CA VAL A 84 -2.89 6.45 -23.34
C VAL A 84 -1.85 5.50 -22.75
N ALA A 85 -1.66 4.33 -23.34
CA ALA A 85 -0.63 3.39 -22.89
C ALA A 85 0.77 4.01 -22.94
N ARG A 86 1.11 4.72 -24.00
CA ARG A 86 2.39 5.41 -24.18
C ARG A 86 2.60 6.61 -23.27
N LYS A 87 1.54 7.19 -22.72
CA LYS A 87 1.68 8.19 -21.64
C LYS A 87 2.19 7.56 -20.34
N ILE A 88 1.81 6.30 -20.07
CA ILE A 88 2.27 5.57 -18.88
C ILE A 88 3.74 5.16 -19.08
N ASP A 89 4.05 4.59 -20.24
CA ASP A 89 5.41 4.22 -20.62
C ASP A 89 5.53 4.29 -22.15
N ALA A 90 6.50 5.06 -22.62
CA ALA A 90 6.74 5.24 -24.07
C ALA A 90 7.10 3.93 -24.79
N ALA A 91 7.59 2.91 -24.05
CA ALA A 91 7.91 1.59 -24.57
C ALA A 91 6.67 0.69 -24.75
N TYR A 92 5.49 1.09 -24.26
CA TYR A 92 4.28 0.31 -24.45
C TYR A 92 3.84 0.36 -25.92
N ASP A 93 3.74 -0.79 -26.54
CA ASP A 93 3.35 -0.99 -27.93
C ASP A 93 2.03 -1.75 -28.09
N ASP A 94 1.53 -2.37 -27.01
CA ASP A 94 0.30 -3.13 -26.98
C ASP A 94 -0.34 -3.15 -25.58
N TRP A 95 -1.53 -3.70 -25.46
CA TRP A 95 -2.23 -3.94 -24.20
C TRP A 95 -3.00 -5.26 -24.25
N TYR A 96 -3.36 -5.75 -23.09
CA TYR A 96 -4.27 -6.89 -22.96
C TYR A 96 -5.41 -6.56 -21.99
N SER A 97 -6.53 -7.26 -22.16
CA SER A 97 -7.70 -7.09 -21.31
C SER A 97 -7.88 -8.28 -20.38
N ILE A 98 -8.17 -8.00 -19.12
CA ILE A 98 -8.54 -9.02 -18.13
C ILE A 98 -10.07 -9.21 -18.24
N THR A 99 -10.51 -10.29 -18.89
CA THR A 99 -11.93 -10.58 -19.11
C THR A 99 -12.61 -11.26 -17.92
N ASP A 100 -11.84 -11.96 -17.08
CA ASP A 100 -12.33 -12.61 -15.86
C ASP A 100 -11.36 -12.32 -14.71
N LEU A 101 -11.66 -11.25 -13.95
CA LEU A 101 -10.83 -10.79 -12.87
C LEU A 101 -10.66 -11.86 -11.77
N ARG A 102 -11.72 -12.62 -11.46
CA ARG A 102 -11.64 -13.65 -10.40
C ARG A 102 -10.68 -14.77 -10.78
N LYS A 103 -10.78 -15.27 -12.01
CA LYS A 103 -9.86 -16.30 -12.51
C LYS A 103 -8.43 -15.78 -12.61
N PHE A 104 -8.26 -14.54 -13.05
CA PHE A 104 -6.95 -13.90 -13.10
C PHE A 104 -6.31 -13.83 -11.71
N ILE A 105 -7.06 -13.35 -10.71
CA ILE A 105 -6.58 -13.27 -9.32
C ILE A 105 -6.22 -14.66 -8.80
N ALA A 106 -7.12 -15.65 -8.92
CA ALA A 106 -6.89 -16.99 -8.43
C ALA A 106 -5.63 -17.61 -9.05
N ARG A 107 -5.49 -17.51 -10.37
CA ARG A 107 -4.33 -18.06 -11.07
C ARG A 107 -3.03 -17.35 -10.71
N THR A 108 -3.07 -16.03 -10.56
CA THR A 108 -1.90 -15.25 -10.13
C THR A 108 -1.49 -15.62 -8.71
N ALA A 109 -2.44 -15.81 -7.80
CA ALA A 109 -2.20 -16.24 -6.42
C ALA A 109 -1.54 -17.63 -6.37
N GLU A 110 -2.06 -18.60 -7.14
CA GLU A 110 -1.47 -19.96 -7.26
C GLU A 110 -0.02 -19.89 -7.76
N LEU A 111 0.21 -19.14 -8.83
CA LEU A 111 1.55 -19.00 -9.41
C LEU A 111 2.51 -18.33 -8.44
N LEU A 112 2.05 -17.30 -7.74
CA LEU A 112 2.84 -16.58 -6.74
C LEU A 112 3.25 -17.53 -5.62
N LEU A 113 2.30 -18.24 -5.00
CA LEU A 113 2.59 -19.19 -3.93
C LEU A 113 3.56 -20.29 -4.38
N GLY A 114 3.41 -20.80 -5.61
CA GLY A 114 4.29 -21.82 -6.17
C GLY A 114 5.71 -21.34 -6.51
N GLN A 115 5.94 -20.03 -6.51
CA GLN A 115 7.25 -19.43 -6.84
C GLN A 115 7.97 -18.83 -5.62
N LEU A 116 7.31 -18.73 -4.46
CA LEU A 116 7.90 -18.17 -3.25
C LEU A 116 9.16 -18.91 -2.82
N LYS A 117 10.17 -18.15 -2.46
CA LYS A 117 11.45 -18.63 -1.94
C LYS A 117 11.78 -17.92 -0.64
N VAL A 118 12.56 -18.59 0.23
CA VAL A 118 13.09 -17.97 1.45
C VAL A 118 13.81 -16.66 1.16
N SER A 119 14.52 -16.59 0.03
CA SER A 119 15.24 -15.39 -0.39
C SER A 119 14.37 -14.17 -0.69
N ASP A 120 13.06 -14.34 -0.82
CA ASP A 120 12.13 -13.26 -1.14
C ASP A 120 11.73 -12.42 0.09
N PHE A 121 12.17 -12.83 1.29
CA PHE A 121 11.85 -12.19 2.56
C PHE A 121 13.05 -11.45 3.14
N GLU A 122 12.78 -10.36 3.90
CA GLU A 122 13.84 -9.48 4.45
C GLU A 122 14.64 -10.16 5.55
N ASN A 123 13.97 -10.86 6.47
CA ASN A 123 14.60 -11.54 7.61
C ASN A 123 14.65 -13.04 7.38
N THR A 124 15.72 -13.53 6.77
CA THR A 124 15.83 -14.94 6.34
C THR A 124 16.50 -15.86 7.38
N ASP A 125 17.07 -15.33 8.44
CA ASP A 125 17.86 -16.13 9.38
C ASP A 125 17.04 -17.17 10.15
N ASP A 126 15.73 -16.90 10.33
CA ASP A 126 14.79 -17.79 11.01
C ASP A 126 13.76 -18.46 10.06
N VAL A 127 13.92 -18.26 8.74
CA VAL A 127 12.94 -18.75 7.75
C VAL A 127 13.32 -20.14 7.28
N SER A 128 12.50 -21.14 7.64
CA SER A 128 12.61 -22.50 7.15
C SER A 128 11.60 -22.79 6.01
N LEU A 129 11.78 -23.91 5.32
CA LEU A 129 10.79 -24.37 4.33
C LEU A 129 9.42 -24.67 4.99
N ASP A 130 9.43 -25.18 6.23
CA ASP A 130 8.20 -25.43 7.00
C ASP A 130 7.49 -24.11 7.31
N TRP A 131 8.22 -23.06 7.59
CA TRP A 131 7.66 -21.73 7.79
C TRP A 131 6.98 -21.22 6.51
N LEU A 132 7.58 -21.40 5.33
CA LEU A 132 6.94 -21.05 4.05
C LEU A 132 5.61 -21.79 3.86
N GLY A 133 5.54 -23.08 4.25
CA GLY A 133 4.33 -23.89 4.19
C GLY A 133 3.22 -23.38 5.11
N GLY A 134 3.56 -22.63 6.16
CA GLY A 134 2.62 -22.01 7.10
C GLY A 134 2.08 -20.64 6.68
N LEU A 135 2.60 -20.05 5.59
CA LEU A 135 2.12 -18.76 5.11
C LEU A 135 0.72 -18.87 4.50
N THR A 136 -0.07 -17.86 4.75
CA THR A 136 -1.36 -17.63 4.09
C THR A 136 -1.29 -16.44 3.18
N LEU A 137 -2.00 -16.47 2.07
CA LEU A 137 -2.09 -15.37 1.13
C LEU A 137 -3.45 -14.69 1.23
N GLN A 138 -3.45 -13.45 1.69
CA GLN A 138 -4.60 -12.58 1.64
C GLN A 138 -4.55 -11.76 0.35
N VAL A 139 -5.63 -11.79 -0.42
CA VAL A 139 -5.77 -10.96 -1.61
C VAL A 139 -6.77 -9.86 -1.34
N VAL A 140 -6.35 -8.63 -1.55
CA VAL A 140 -7.21 -7.43 -1.46
C VAL A 140 -7.17 -6.72 -2.79
N HIS A 141 -8.33 -6.40 -3.36
CA HIS A 141 -8.38 -5.75 -4.65
C HIS A 141 -9.52 -4.72 -4.71
N ARG A 142 -9.23 -3.54 -5.24
CA ARG A 142 -10.21 -2.47 -5.46
C ARG A 142 -9.62 -1.38 -6.36
N PRO A 143 -10.45 -0.43 -6.85
CA PRO A 143 -9.96 0.77 -7.51
C PRO A 143 -9.17 1.65 -6.53
N CYS A 144 -8.22 2.41 -7.05
CA CYS A 144 -7.54 3.44 -6.28
C CYS A 144 -8.47 4.61 -5.98
N SER A 145 -8.33 5.18 -4.79
CA SER A 145 -8.88 6.49 -4.46
C SER A 145 -7.84 7.58 -4.75
N TYR A 146 -8.30 8.76 -5.11
CA TYR A 146 -7.46 9.91 -5.46
C TYR A 146 -7.68 11.08 -4.49
N ASP A 147 -7.92 10.77 -3.23
CA ASP A 147 -8.22 11.72 -2.15
C ASP A 147 -6.97 12.19 -1.38
N GLY A 148 -5.81 11.80 -1.87
CA GLY A 148 -4.53 12.15 -1.27
C GLY A 148 -4.10 11.21 -0.14
N ARG A 149 -2.84 11.36 0.27
CA ARG A 149 -2.16 10.53 1.28
C ARG A 149 -1.69 11.34 2.47
N GLU A 150 -2.20 12.54 2.61
CA GLU A 150 -1.89 13.41 3.73
C GLU A 150 -3.16 13.64 4.55
N LEU A 151 -3.09 13.31 5.84
CA LEU A 151 -4.10 13.67 6.80
C LEU A 151 -3.60 14.85 7.62
N VAL A 152 -4.31 15.95 7.51
CA VAL A 152 -4.05 17.12 8.36
C VAL A 152 -4.96 17.01 9.58
N LEU A 153 -4.33 16.87 10.76
CA LEU A 153 -5.04 16.79 12.03
C LEU A 153 -5.31 18.18 12.58
N ASP A 154 -6.56 18.41 12.87
CA ASP A 154 -7.04 19.42 13.82
C ASP A 154 -7.90 18.73 14.87
N GLN A 155 -8.37 19.48 15.87
CA GLN A 155 -9.12 18.91 16.98
C GLN A 155 -10.44 18.26 16.54
N GLU A 156 -11.03 18.71 15.45
CA GLU A 156 -12.32 18.23 14.93
C GLU A 156 -12.16 16.98 14.04
N SER A 157 -11.04 16.88 13.33
CA SER A 157 -10.78 15.81 12.36
C SER A 157 -10.15 14.53 12.95
N ILE A 158 -9.75 14.53 14.23
CA ILE A 158 -9.07 13.37 14.86
C ILE A 158 -9.90 12.09 14.66
N GLN A 159 -11.19 12.09 15.00
CA GLN A 159 -12.01 10.90 14.87
C GLN A 159 -12.15 10.43 13.43
N GLN A 160 -12.25 11.36 12.49
CA GLN A 160 -12.27 11.04 11.07
C GLN A 160 -10.96 10.41 10.62
N ALA A 161 -9.82 10.93 11.09
CA ALA A 161 -8.51 10.38 10.81
C ALA A 161 -8.32 8.98 11.41
N VAL A 162 -8.79 8.76 12.65
CA VAL A 162 -8.79 7.43 13.30
C VAL A 162 -9.60 6.44 12.48
N ASN A 163 -10.83 6.76 12.13
CA ASN A 163 -11.68 5.91 11.31
C ASN A 163 -11.02 5.59 9.94
N ALA A 164 -10.34 6.57 9.37
CA ALA A 164 -9.60 6.38 8.12
C ALA A 164 -8.37 5.46 8.28
N SER A 165 -7.76 5.43 9.47
CA SER A 165 -6.60 4.57 9.76
C SER A 165 -6.99 3.13 10.08
N GLU A 166 -8.25 2.85 10.45
CA GLU A 166 -8.75 1.50 10.71
C GLU A 166 -8.71 0.60 9.47
N ASP A 167 -8.89 1.16 8.27
CA ASP A 167 -8.65 0.44 7.02
C ASP A 167 -7.16 0.47 6.67
N MET A 168 -6.40 -0.46 7.23
CA MET A 168 -4.96 -0.58 6.97
C MET A 168 -4.62 -0.71 5.47
N PHE A 169 -5.57 -1.16 4.65
CA PHE A 169 -5.39 -1.27 3.21
C PHE A 169 -5.71 0.02 2.45
N ARG A 170 -6.18 1.07 3.14
CA ARG A 170 -6.48 2.34 2.46
C ARG A 170 -5.27 2.90 1.72
N TRP A 171 -4.10 2.89 2.35
CA TRP A 171 -2.91 3.57 1.84
C TRP A 171 -2.33 2.97 0.57
N PRO A 172 -2.21 1.63 0.43
CA PRO A 172 -1.83 1.01 -0.84
C PRO A 172 -2.78 1.30 -2.00
N PHE A 173 -4.03 1.70 -1.70
CA PHE A 173 -5.03 2.05 -2.71
C PHE A 173 -5.27 3.55 -2.86
N SER A 174 -4.53 4.39 -2.16
CA SER A 174 -4.61 5.84 -2.33
C SER A 174 -3.52 6.32 -3.26
N LYS A 175 -3.86 7.29 -4.11
CA LYS A 175 -2.94 7.97 -5.02
C LYS A 175 -3.12 9.48 -4.97
N GLU A 176 -2.13 10.22 -5.43
CA GLU A 176 -2.25 11.65 -5.63
C GLU A 176 -3.20 11.95 -6.79
N LEU A 177 -3.92 13.05 -6.71
CA LEU A 177 -4.91 13.47 -7.70
C LEU A 177 -4.31 13.59 -9.11
N ALA A 178 -3.03 13.94 -9.21
CA ALA A 178 -2.30 14.03 -10.48
C ALA A 178 -2.31 12.73 -11.30
N HIS A 179 -2.55 11.58 -10.66
CA HIS A 179 -2.62 10.27 -11.31
C HIS A 179 -4.05 9.79 -11.61
N SER A 180 -5.07 10.61 -11.37
CA SER A 180 -6.49 10.20 -11.48
C SER A 180 -6.92 9.84 -12.90
N GLU A 181 -6.23 10.36 -13.91
CA GLU A 181 -6.52 10.05 -15.32
C GLU A 181 -6.34 8.56 -15.68
N PHE A 182 -5.56 7.81 -14.89
CA PHE A 182 -5.26 6.40 -15.16
C PHE A 182 -6.31 5.43 -14.61
N GLN A 183 -7.24 5.91 -13.78
CA GLN A 183 -8.29 5.08 -13.17
C GLN A 183 -7.76 3.71 -12.71
N GLU A 184 -6.69 3.75 -11.92
CA GLU A 184 -5.95 2.55 -11.56
C GLU A 184 -6.76 1.62 -10.67
N TYR A 185 -6.69 0.34 -10.96
CA TYR A 185 -7.17 -0.75 -10.12
C TYR A 185 -5.99 -1.57 -9.63
N ARG A 186 -5.99 -1.94 -8.38
CA ARG A 186 -4.91 -2.68 -7.75
C ARG A 186 -5.37 -4.01 -7.19
N ILE A 187 -4.47 -4.97 -7.25
CA ILE A 187 -4.55 -6.25 -6.55
C ILE A 187 -3.31 -6.35 -5.68
N LEU A 188 -3.50 -6.42 -4.36
CA LEU A 188 -2.44 -6.69 -3.41
C LEU A 188 -2.47 -8.15 -3.02
N PHE A 189 -1.30 -8.76 -2.98
CA PHE A 189 -1.06 -10.11 -2.50
C PHE A 189 -0.22 -10.01 -1.22
N VAL A 190 -0.88 -10.12 -0.08
CA VAL A 190 -0.30 -9.91 1.25
C VAL A 190 -0.08 -11.24 1.92
N LEU A 191 1.17 -11.56 2.24
CA LEU A 191 1.51 -12.77 2.96
C LEU A 191 1.34 -12.56 4.46
N ARG A 192 0.80 -13.57 5.14
CA ARG A 192 0.64 -13.59 6.59
C ARG A 192 1.21 -14.87 7.16
N ASP A 193 1.82 -14.74 8.33
CA ASP A 193 2.28 -15.87 9.13
C ASP A 193 1.14 -16.58 9.87
N ALA A 194 1.48 -17.60 10.64
CA ALA A 194 0.52 -18.36 11.45
C ALA A 194 -0.15 -17.53 12.56
N GLN A 195 0.44 -16.40 12.95
CA GLN A 195 -0.11 -15.44 13.90
C GLN A 195 -0.96 -14.36 13.22
N GLY A 196 -1.09 -14.41 11.90
CA GLY A 196 -1.84 -13.44 11.11
C GLY A 196 -1.09 -12.12 10.88
N GLN A 197 0.19 -12.03 11.25
CA GLN A 197 1.00 -10.84 11.00
C GLN A 197 1.39 -10.75 9.53
N ILE A 198 1.46 -9.53 8.99
CA ILE A 198 1.94 -9.31 7.62
C ILE A 198 3.43 -9.59 7.56
N VAL A 199 3.81 -10.43 6.61
CA VAL A 199 5.20 -10.75 6.31
C VAL A 199 5.68 -9.91 5.13
N PRO A 200 6.55 -8.93 5.35
CA PRO A 200 7.04 -8.08 4.28
C PRO A 200 7.97 -8.85 3.33
N VAL A 201 7.83 -8.61 2.05
CA VAL A 201 8.73 -9.13 1.01
C VAL A 201 9.83 -8.13 0.71
N LYS A 202 10.96 -8.60 0.16
CA LYS A 202 12.04 -7.71 -0.28
C LYS A 202 11.57 -6.74 -1.36
N LYS A 203 12.18 -5.56 -1.36
CA LYS A 203 11.88 -4.50 -2.31
C LYS A 203 12.12 -4.91 -3.76
N ASN A 204 13.22 -5.61 -4.01
CA ASN A 204 13.61 -6.07 -5.34
C ASN A 204 13.67 -7.59 -5.36
N LEU A 205 12.71 -8.19 -6.05
CA LEU A 205 12.77 -9.60 -6.40
C LEU A 205 13.65 -9.75 -7.64
N LYS A 206 14.70 -10.54 -7.53
CA LYS A 206 15.57 -10.89 -8.67
C LYS A 206 15.00 -12.08 -9.43
#